data_91d9a009bdf5949f0a4e9f6d8095eecd
#
_entry.id   91d9a009bdf5949f0a4e9f6d8095eecd
#
_cell.length_a   1.000
_cell.length_b   1.000
_cell.length_c   1.000
_cell.angle_alpha   90.00
_cell.angle_beta   90.00
_cell.angle_gamma   90.00
#
_symmetry.space_group_name_H-M   'P 1'
#
loop_
_entity.id
_entity.type
_entity.pdbx_description
1 polymer ?
#
loop_
_entity_poly.entity_id
_entity_poly.type
_entity_poly.pdbx_seq_one_letter_code
_entity_poly.pdbx_strand_id
1 'polypeptide(L)'
;MTETVSWSSGAGKLLTSRKAAIRDLADRLAPAREKWIRRNSYFYEDDCRYMRFLVPKGLRVLELGCGTGTLLAALKPARGVGVDFSTRMIEVARSRYPEYEFHVADIEDPEMLERLGGPFDVIVLSDTIGSLDDCDEALANLHRLCTPDTRVIVAYYNRMWEPVLSLGEILGIKMPQIQQNWLTTEDIGSILSLADFEVVKREWRQLLHYRFFGLGPLLNRFIAPWPVIRRFCLRNYLVARPLRNTTQGPRSATVLVPCRNERGNIEPLAR
;
A
#
# COMPACT_ATOMS: atom_id res chain seq x y z
N MET A 1 -28.49 14.61 -8.66
CA MET A 1 -28.51 13.59 -9.71
C MET A 1 -27.06 13.28 -10.05
N THR A 2 -26.46 12.33 -9.37
CA THR A 2 -25.10 11.87 -9.63
C THR A 2 -25.20 10.72 -10.61
N GLU A 3 -24.74 10.95 -11.83
CA GLU A 3 -24.64 9.91 -12.86
C GLU A 3 -23.71 8.79 -12.36
N THR A 4 -24.28 7.62 -12.22
CA THR A 4 -23.53 6.37 -12.02
C THR A 4 -22.87 6.02 -13.35
N VAL A 5 -21.62 6.41 -13.52
CA VAL A 5 -20.81 5.98 -14.64
C VAL A 5 -20.45 4.51 -14.40
N SER A 6 -21.20 3.62 -15.03
CA SER A 6 -20.83 2.22 -15.17
C SER A 6 -19.78 2.10 -16.28
N TRP A 7 -18.53 1.87 -15.90
CA TRP A 7 -17.46 1.63 -16.85
C TRP A 7 -17.59 0.21 -17.40
N SER A 8 -18.10 0.07 -18.63
CA SER A 8 -17.95 -1.15 -19.40
C SER A 8 -16.50 -1.25 -19.85
N SER A 9 -15.86 -2.40 -19.58
CA SER A 9 -14.53 -2.77 -20.05
C SER A 9 -14.40 -2.56 -21.57
N GLY A 10 -13.70 -1.51 -21.97
CA GLY A 10 -13.12 -1.46 -23.32
C GLY A 10 -12.10 -2.59 -23.44
N ALA A 11 -11.95 -3.21 -24.61
CA ALA A 11 -11.20 -4.40 -24.96
C ALA A 11 -10.10 -4.79 -23.94
N GLY A 12 -10.52 -5.30 -22.77
CA GLY A 12 -9.65 -5.53 -21.63
C GLY A 12 -8.81 -6.78 -21.88
N LYS A 13 -7.55 -6.71 -21.55
CA LYS A 13 -6.65 -7.84 -21.36
C LYS A 13 -7.44 -8.92 -20.60
N LEU A 14 -7.64 -10.09 -21.20
CA LEU A 14 -8.36 -11.20 -20.56
C LEU A 14 -7.71 -11.49 -19.21
N LEU A 15 -8.50 -11.47 -18.13
CA LEU A 15 -8.01 -11.82 -16.81
C LEU A 15 -7.41 -13.22 -16.85
N THR A 16 -6.24 -13.38 -16.25
CA THR A 16 -5.66 -14.71 -16.06
C THR A 16 -6.58 -15.58 -15.21
N SER A 17 -6.50 -16.89 -15.35
CA SER A 17 -7.28 -17.82 -14.53
C SER A 17 -7.08 -17.59 -13.03
N ARG A 18 -5.85 -17.20 -12.64
CA ARG A 18 -5.49 -16.85 -11.25
C ARG A 18 -6.23 -15.60 -10.78
N LYS A 19 -6.18 -14.50 -11.54
CA LYS A 19 -6.90 -13.26 -11.21
C LYS A 19 -8.41 -13.46 -11.16
N ALA A 20 -8.97 -14.21 -12.09
CA ALA A 20 -10.39 -14.54 -12.07
C ALA A 20 -10.78 -15.27 -10.78
N ALA A 21 -9.98 -16.25 -10.35
CA ALA A 21 -10.22 -16.99 -9.11
C ALA A 21 -10.10 -16.08 -7.86
N ILE A 22 -9.12 -15.15 -7.83
CA ILE A 22 -8.96 -14.19 -6.73
C ILE A 22 -10.18 -13.26 -6.68
N ARG A 23 -10.63 -12.72 -7.81
CA ARG A 23 -11.82 -11.87 -7.89
C ARG A 23 -13.07 -12.61 -7.39
N ASP A 24 -13.30 -13.83 -7.87
CA ASP A 24 -14.48 -14.60 -7.50
C ASP A 24 -14.50 -14.96 -6.01
N LEU A 25 -13.33 -15.20 -5.40
CA LEU A 25 -13.23 -15.37 -3.95
C LEU A 25 -13.50 -14.04 -3.23
N ALA A 26 -12.93 -12.92 -3.68
CA ALA A 26 -13.16 -11.60 -3.10
C ALA A 26 -14.66 -11.25 -3.12
N ASP A 27 -15.35 -11.49 -4.25
CA ASP A 27 -16.79 -11.26 -4.38
C ASP A 27 -17.59 -12.10 -3.40
N ARG A 28 -17.25 -13.39 -3.20
CA ARG A 28 -17.92 -14.26 -2.22
C ARG A 28 -17.69 -13.81 -0.78
N LEU A 29 -16.50 -13.29 -0.48
CA LEU A 29 -16.11 -12.90 0.88
C LEU A 29 -16.52 -11.47 1.26
N ALA A 30 -16.85 -10.62 0.29
CA ALA A 30 -17.19 -9.23 0.52
C ALA A 30 -18.26 -9.02 1.60
N PRO A 31 -19.40 -9.77 1.64
CA PRO A 31 -20.41 -9.61 2.68
C PRO A 31 -19.90 -9.96 4.09
N ALA A 32 -18.94 -10.88 4.18
CA ALA A 32 -18.39 -11.34 5.45
C ALA A 32 -17.14 -10.57 5.89
N ARG A 33 -16.56 -9.72 5.04
CA ARG A 33 -15.28 -9.04 5.29
C ARG A 33 -15.27 -8.27 6.61
N GLU A 34 -16.34 -7.56 6.91
CA GLU A 34 -16.48 -6.80 8.15
C GLU A 34 -16.49 -7.67 9.41
N LYS A 35 -17.07 -8.86 9.32
CA LYS A 35 -17.02 -9.82 10.44
C LYS A 35 -15.56 -10.24 10.70
N TRP A 36 -14.78 -10.45 9.65
CA TRP A 36 -13.37 -10.80 9.78
C TRP A 36 -12.54 -9.64 10.34
N ILE A 37 -12.77 -8.41 9.88
CA ILE A 37 -12.12 -7.20 10.42
C ILE A 37 -12.43 -7.06 11.91
N ARG A 38 -13.69 -7.19 12.34
CA ARG A 38 -14.07 -7.11 13.75
C ARG A 38 -13.46 -8.23 14.59
N ARG A 39 -13.39 -9.45 14.07
CA ARG A 39 -12.79 -10.59 14.76
C ARG A 39 -11.29 -10.37 15.02
N ASN A 40 -10.60 -9.74 14.11
CA ASN A 40 -9.17 -9.42 14.18
C ASN A 40 -8.94 -7.92 14.44
N SER A 41 -9.81 -7.27 15.23
CA SER A 41 -9.86 -5.81 15.38
C SER A 41 -8.52 -5.22 15.80
N TYR A 42 -7.80 -5.85 16.72
CA TYR A 42 -6.49 -5.36 17.17
C TYR A 42 -5.47 -5.26 16.04
N PHE A 43 -5.43 -6.26 15.16
CA PHE A 43 -4.56 -6.25 13.97
C PHE A 43 -4.87 -5.02 13.08
N TYR A 44 -6.14 -4.85 12.69
CA TYR A 44 -6.55 -3.75 11.81
C TYR A 44 -6.46 -2.39 12.49
N GLU A 45 -6.75 -2.28 13.78
CA GLU A 45 -6.62 -1.04 14.54
C GLU A 45 -5.15 -0.56 14.62
N ASP A 46 -4.22 -1.48 14.85
CA ASP A 46 -2.79 -1.16 14.92
C ASP A 46 -2.23 -0.83 13.55
N ASP A 47 -2.62 -1.57 12.50
CA ASP A 47 -2.28 -1.29 11.10
C ASP A 47 -2.78 0.11 10.69
N CYS A 48 -4.07 0.41 10.88
CA CYS A 48 -4.64 1.72 10.60
C CYS A 48 -3.99 2.85 11.42
N ARG A 49 -3.58 2.57 12.66
CA ARG A 49 -2.86 3.56 13.50
C ARG A 49 -1.51 3.90 12.90
N TYR A 50 -0.77 2.90 12.44
CA TYR A 50 0.51 3.12 11.82
C TYR A 50 0.39 3.76 10.43
N MET A 51 -0.57 3.34 9.63
CA MET A 51 -0.84 3.97 8.34
C MET A 51 -1.22 5.45 8.49
N ARG A 52 -2.01 5.81 9.51
CA ARG A 52 -2.30 7.23 9.84
C ARG A 52 -1.08 8.02 10.31
N PHE A 53 -0.07 7.37 10.84
CA PHE A 53 1.22 8.02 11.13
C PHE A 53 2.02 8.27 9.85
N LEU A 54 1.97 7.34 8.88
CA LEU A 54 2.65 7.49 7.59
C LEU A 54 1.93 8.47 6.65
N VAL A 55 0.60 8.54 6.74
CA VAL A 55 -0.28 9.32 5.86
C VAL A 55 -1.00 10.38 6.67
N PRO A 56 -0.52 11.64 6.68
CA PRO A 56 -1.23 12.75 7.31
C PRO A 56 -2.64 12.94 6.74
N LYS A 57 -3.55 13.45 7.55
CA LYS A 57 -4.93 13.75 7.12
C LYS A 57 -4.94 14.86 6.06
N GLY A 58 -5.97 14.86 5.23
CA GLY A 58 -6.22 15.97 4.30
C GLY A 58 -5.39 15.88 3.01
N LEU A 59 -4.71 14.78 2.74
CA LEU A 59 -4.00 14.51 1.49
C LEU A 59 -4.92 13.89 0.43
N ARG A 60 -4.46 13.91 -0.83
CA ARG A 60 -5.07 13.15 -1.92
C ARG A 60 -4.48 11.74 -1.88
N VAL A 61 -5.31 10.76 -1.55
CA VAL A 61 -4.88 9.38 -1.36
C VAL A 61 -5.54 8.46 -2.37
N LEU A 62 -4.73 7.64 -3.02
CA LEU A 62 -5.17 6.51 -3.85
C LEU A 62 -4.87 5.21 -3.10
N GLU A 63 -5.86 4.36 -2.91
CA GLU A 63 -5.67 3.00 -2.40
C GLU A 63 -5.95 1.98 -3.50
N LEU A 64 -4.93 1.23 -3.90
CA LEU A 64 -4.99 0.17 -4.89
C LEU A 64 -5.21 -1.19 -4.19
N GLY A 65 -6.29 -1.88 -4.54
CA GLY A 65 -6.77 -3.06 -3.81
C GLY A 65 -7.49 -2.68 -2.52
N CYS A 66 -8.37 -1.66 -2.58
CA CYS A 66 -9.00 -1.05 -1.40
C CYS A 66 -10.00 -1.96 -0.66
N GLY A 67 -10.43 -3.07 -1.28
CA GLY A 67 -11.47 -3.94 -0.74
C GLY A 67 -12.73 -3.15 -0.38
N THR A 68 -13.17 -3.24 0.88
CA THR A 68 -14.36 -2.52 1.38
C THR A 68 -14.08 -1.07 1.80
N GLY A 69 -12.94 -0.47 1.45
CA GLY A 69 -12.60 0.94 1.69
C GLY A 69 -12.26 1.30 3.14
N THR A 70 -12.11 0.30 4.01
CA THR A 70 -11.94 0.52 5.46
C THR A 70 -10.65 1.28 5.80
N LEU A 71 -9.53 0.97 5.12
CA LEU A 71 -8.26 1.66 5.35
C LEU A 71 -8.31 3.08 4.78
N LEU A 72 -8.80 3.26 3.54
CA LEU A 72 -8.96 4.58 2.92
C LEU A 72 -9.74 5.53 3.82
N ALA A 73 -10.88 5.08 4.33
CA ALA A 73 -11.71 5.87 5.24
C ALA A 73 -10.99 6.17 6.57
N ALA A 74 -10.20 5.22 7.10
CA ALA A 74 -9.43 5.42 8.31
C ALA A 74 -8.34 6.50 8.16
N LEU A 75 -7.82 6.72 6.96
CA LEU A 75 -6.80 7.74 6.66
C LEU A 75 -7.36 9.15 6.64
N LYS A 76 -8.68 9.33 6.42
CA LYS A 76 -9.37 10.62 6.34
C LYS A 76 -8.75 11.57 5.31
N PRO A 77 -8.63 11.15 4.05
CA PRO A 77 -8.09 11.99 2.99
C PRO A 77 -9.02 13.17 2.67
N ALA A 78 -8.47 14.27 2.09
CA ALA A 78 -9.29 15.34 1.50
C ALA A 78 -9.95 14.87 0.18
N ARG A 79 -9.20 14.07 -0.60
CA ARG A 79 -9.72 13.31 -1.74
C ARG A 79 -9.25 11.86 -1.60
N GLY A 80 -10.18 10.94 -1.46
CA GLY A 80 -9.91 9.50 -1.38
C GLY A 80 -10.43 8.78 -2.61
N VAL A 81 -9.55 8.05 -3.27
CA VAL A 81 -9.89 7.19 -4.40
C VAL A 81 -9.48 5.77 -4.05
N GLY A 82 -10.43 4.84 -4.15
CA GLY A 82 -10.20 3.41 -3.94
C GLY A 82 -10.45 2.62 -5.22
N VAL A 83 -9.56 1.70 -5.53
CA VAL A 83 -9.68 0.80 -6.68
C VAL A 83 -9.62 -0.64 -6.22
N ASP A 84 -10.53 -1.47 -6.67
CA ASP A 84 -10.51 -2.91 -6.47
C ASP A 84 -11.16 -3.61 -7.67
N PHE A 85 -10.68 -4.80 -8.03
CA PHE A 85 -11.24 -5.53 -9.16
C PHE A 85 -12.49 -6.33 -8.80
N SER A 86 -12.83 -6.47 -7.50
CA SER A 86 -14.04 -7.10 -7.01
C SER A 86 -15.22 -6.12 -6.99
N THR A 87 -16.21 -6.39 -7.80
CA THR A 87 -17.45 -5.59 -7.87
C THR A 87 -18.16 -5.53 -6.51
N ARG A 88 -18.23 -6.66 -5.82
CA ARG A 88 -18.90 -6.76 -4.51
C ARG A 88 -18.17 -5.97 -3.41
N MET A 89 -16.83 -5.98 -3.42
CA MET A 89 -16.05 -5.16 -2.47
C MET A 89 -16.35 -3.68 -2.67
N ILE A 90 -16.37 -3.21 -3.93
CA ILE A 90 -16.66 -1.81 -4.27
C ILE A 90 -18.10 -1.42 -3.95
N GLU A 91 -19.09 -2.30 -4.17
CA GLU A 91 -20.48 -2.05 -3.75
C GLU A 91 -20.57 -1.79 -2.24
N VAL A 92 -19.89 -2.60 -1.44
CA VAL A 92 -19.82 -2.42 0.03
C VAL A 92 -19.09 -1.11 0.37
N ALA A 93 -17.96 -0.81 -0.28
CA ALA A 93 -17.19 0.40 -0.04
C ALA A 93 -18.02 1.66 -0.31
N ARG A 94 -18.69 1.74 -1.45
CA ARG A 94 -19.60 2.86 -1.84
C ARG A 94 -20.75 3.05 -0.86
N SER A 95 -21.34 1.95 -0.42
CA SER A 95 -22.44 1.99 0.56
C SER A 95 -22.01 2.51 1.92
N ARG A 96 -20.78 2.23 2.34
CA ARG A 96 -20.26 2.59 3.68
C ARG A 96 -19.60 3.96 3.73
N TYR A 97 -18.96 4.36 2.66
CA TYR A 97 -18.13 5.57 2.58
C TYR A 97 -18.48 6.37 1.32
N PRO A 98 -19.73 6.87 1.21
CA PRO A 98 -20.21 7.58 0.00
C PRO A 98 -19.46 8.89 -0.26
N GLU A 99 -18.69 9.38 0.70
CA GLU A 99 -17.86 10.58 0.59
C GLU A 99 -16.59 10.37 -0.24
N TYR A 100 -16.20 9.10 -0.54
CA TYR A 100 -15.00 8.78 -1.33
C TYR A 100 -15.36 8.18 -2.68
N GLU A 101 -14.41 8.26 -3.62
CA GLU A 101 -14.54 7.70 -4.95
C GLU A 101 -14.09 6.23 -4.95
N PHE A 102 -14.90 5.32 -5.52
CA PHE A 102 -14.53 3.90 -5.63
C PHE A 102 -14.77 3.38 -7.03
N HIS A 103 -13.77 2.69 -7.60
CA HIS A 103 -13.79 2.17 -8.97
C HIS A 103 -13.55 0.67 -9.00
N VAL A 104 -14.38 -0.03 -9.81
CA VAL A 104 -14.15 -1.45 -10.12
C VAL A 104 -13.20 -1.49 -11.30
N ALA A 105 -11.94 -1.91 -11.08
CA ALA A 105 -10.96 -2.01 -12.15
C ALA A 105 -9.76 -2.86 -11.77
N ASP A 106 -9.05 -3.37 -12.80
CA ASP A 106 -7.74 -3.99 -12.62
C ASP A 106 -6.67 -2.89 -12.54
N ILE A 107 -5.89 -2.91 -11.47
CA ILE A 107 -4.81 -1.94 -11.25
C ILE A 107 -3.62 -2.11 -12.19
N GLU A 108 -3.56 -3.24 -12.93
CA GLU A 108 -2.60 -3.50 -13.99
C GLU A 108 -3.08 -2.99 -15.37
N ASP A 109 -4.22 -2.30 -15.41
CA ASP A 109 -4.72 -1.63 -16.61
C ASP A 109 -4.26 -0.16 -16.63
N PRO A 110 -3.30 0.21 -17.49
CA PRO A 110 -2.76 1.57 -17.52
C PRO A 110 -3.78 2.62 -17.99
N GLU A 111 -4.74 2.25 -18.86
CA GLU A 111 -5.79 3.18 -19.32
C GLU A 111 -6.72 3.54 -18.17
N MET A 112 -7.00 2.60 -17.28
CA MET A 112 -7.80 2.85 -16.10
C MET A 112 -7.10 3.80 -15.14
N LEU A 113 -5.80 3.61 -14.91
CA LEU A 113 -5.02 4.49 -14.03
C LEU A 113 -5.08 5.95 -14.49
N GLU A 114 -4.99 6.21 -15.79
CA GLU A 114 -5.09 7.58 -16.34
C GLU A 114 -6.43 8.26 -16.02
N ARG A 115 -7.52 7.49 -15.93
CA ARG A 115 -8.86 8.00 -15.65
C ARG A 115 -9.09 8.38 -14.17
N LEU A 116 -8.21 7.98 -13.25
CA LEU A 116 -8.35 8.27 -11.82
C LEU A 116 -8.11 9.74 -11.46
N GLY A 117 -7.63 10.57 -12.39
CA GLY A 117 -7.48 12.01 -12.18
C GLY A 117 -6.42 12.36 -11.12
N GLY A 118 -5.20 11.83 -11.29
CA GLY A 118 -4.03 12.21 -10.47
C GLY A 118 -3.60 13.67 -10.67
N PRO A 119 -2.48 14.11 -10.10
CA PRO A 119 -1.60 13.31 -9.24
C PRO A 119 -2.12 13.15 -7.80
N PHE A 120 -1.61 12.12 -7.11
CA PHE A 120 -1.90 11.85 -5.71
C PHE A 120 -0.69 12.17 -4.83
N ASP A 121 -0.96 12.56 -3.58
CA ASP A 121 0.10 12.81 -2.59
C ASP A 121 0.62 11.50 -1.99
N VAL A 122 -0.29 10.51 -1.85
CA VAL A 122 0.05 9.16 -1.38
C VAL A 122 -0.69 8.11 -2.18
N ILE A 123 0.04 7.06 -2.59
CA ILE A 123 -0.51 5.85 -3.19
C ILE A 123 -0.25 4.68 -2.23
N VAL A 124 -1.29 3.93 -1.89
CA VAL A 124 -1.23 2.82 -0.94
C VAL A 124 -1.53 1.50 -1.64
N LEU A 125 -0.68 0.50 -1.44
CA LEU A 125 -0.90 -0.90 -1.80
C LEU A 125 -0.84 -1.72 -0.50
N SER A 126 -2.01 -2.03 0.07
CA SER A 126 -2.09 -2.83 1.29
C SER A 126 -2.57 -4.24 0.96
N ASP A 127 -1.71 -5.24 1.13
CA ASP A 127 -1.94 -6.66 0.80
C ASP A 127 -2.26 -6.93 -0.68
N THR A 128 -1.89 -6.03 -1.56
CA THR A 128 -2.26 -6.06 -2.98
C THR A 128 -1.14 -6.58 -3.87
N ILE A 129 0.12 -6.25 -3.56
CA ILE A 129 1.26 -6.56 -4.43
C ILE A 129 1.40 -8.06 -4.74
N GLY A 130 1.07 -8.93 -3.78
CA GLY A 130 1.11 -10.39 -3.98
C GLY A 130 0.03 -10.95 -4.90
N SER A 131 -0.98 -10.16 -5.25
CA SER A 131 -2.07 -10.56 -6.17
C SER A 131 -1.83 -10.11 -7.61
N LEU A 132 -0.82 -9.29 -7.87
CA LEU A 132 -0.45 -8.83 -9.20
C LEU A 132 0.18 -9.96 -10.03
N ASP A 133 -0.07 -9.95 -11.32
CA ASP A 133 0.56 -10.85 -12.28
C ASP A 133 1.91 -10.27 -12.73
N ASP A 134 1.96 -8.95 -13.00
CA ASP A 134 3.16 -8.21 -13.34
C ASP A 134 3.34 -7.01 -12.40
N CYS A 135 4.12 -7.21 -11.35
CA CYS A 135 4.39 -6.17 -10.35
C CYS A 135 5.22 -5.01 -10.92
N ASP A 136 6.17 -5.30 -11.81
CA ASP A 136 7.08 -4.30 -12.37
C ASP A 136 6.32 -3.33 -13.27
N GLU A 137 5.50 -3.86 -14.21
CA GLU A 137 4.68 -3.04 -15.10
C GLU A 137 3.64 -2.23 -14.30
N ALA A 138 2.96 -2.87 -13.33
CA ALA A 138 1.97 -2.20 -12.49
C ALA A 138 2.56 -1.02 -11.72
N LEU A 139 3.72 -1.20 -11.09
CA LEU A 139 4.39 -0.14 -10.35
C LEU A 139 4.96 0.95 -11.28
N ALA A 140 5.53 0.58 -12.43
CA ALA A 140 6.03 1.54 -13.40
C ALA A 140 4.92 2.48 -13.92
N ASN A 141 3.71 1.96 -14.10
CA ASN A 141 2.55 2.73 -14.52
C ASN A 141 2.09 3.77 -13.47
N LEU A 142 2.42 3.58 -12.18
CA LEU A 142 2.08 4.55 -11.12
C LEU A 142 2.76 5.91 -11.29
N HIS A 143 3.87 6.00 -12.02
CA HIS A 143 4.55 7.28 -12.28
C HIS A 143 3.63 8.33 -12.92
N ARG A 144 2.62 7.90 -13.68
CA ARG A 144 1.63 8.80 -14.30
C ARG A 144 0.74 9.52 -13.27
N LEU A 145 0.63 8.94 -12.06
CA LEU A 145 -0.16 9.44 -10.95
C LEU A 145 0.68 10.13 -9.87
N CYS A 146 2.01 10.20 -10.07
CA CYS A 146 2.96 10.72 -9.11
C CYS A 146 3.44 12.13 -9.43
N THR A 147 3.75 12.88 -8.38
CA THR A 147 4.66 14.02 -8.38
C THR A 147 5.98 13.60 -7.71
N PRO A 148 7.05 14.40 -7.76
CA PRO A 148 8.28 14.11 -7.00
C PRO A 148 8.07 13.96 -5.49
N ASP A 149 7.01 14.57 -4.97
CA ASP A 149 6.66 14.53 -3.55
C ASP A 149 5.74 13.36 -3.17
N THR A 150 5.20 12.64 -4.16
CA THR A 150 4.33 11.47 -3.93
C THR A 150 5.06 10.41 -3.12
N ARG A 151 4.35 9.79 -2.19
CA ARG A 151 4.83 8.60 -1.47
C ARG A 151 4.01 7.38 -1.87
N VAL A 152 4.69 6.34 -2.27
CA VAL A 152 4.10 5.02 -2.51
C VAL A 152 4.35 4.17 -1.27
N ILE A 153 3.29 3.67 -0.66
CA ILE A 153 3.36 2.85 0.56
C ILE A 153 2.88 1.45 0.22
N VAL A 154 3.79 0.48 0.37
CA VAL A 154 3.47 -0.94 0.24
C VAL A 154 3.44 -1.56 1.63
N ALA A 155 2.29 -2.09 2.03
CA ALA A 155 2.11 -2.83 3.26
C ALA A 155 1.81 -4.30 2.94
N TYR A 156 2.55 -5.23 3.52
CA TYR A 156 2.44 -6.64 3.18
C TYR A 156 2.80 -7.56 4.34
N TYR A 157 2.31 -8.81 4.31
CA TYR A 157 2.65 -9.83 5.30
C TYR A 157 4.09 -10.32 5.13
N ASN A 158 4.75 -10.56 6.26
CA ASN A 158 6.07 -11.16 6.26
C ASN A 158 5.99 -12.64 5.86
N ARG A 159 6.77 -13.05 4.87
CA ARG A 159 6.82 -14.40 4.34
C ARG A 159 7.06 -15.48 5.42
N MET A 160 7.78 -15.14 6.49
CA MET A 160 8.00 -16.08 7.59
C MET A 160 6.72 -16.56 8.27
N TRP A 161 5.63 -15.78 8.14
CA TRP A 161 4.33 -16.12 8.72
C TRP A 161 3.44 -16.96 7.80
N GLU A 162 3.87 -17.25 6.58
CA GLU A 162 3.12 -18.03 5.61
C GLU A 162 2.55 -19.33 6.20
N PRO A 163 3.34 -20.22 6.87
CA PRO A 163 2.81 -21.46 7.41
C PRO A 163 1.76 -21.22 8.52
N VAL A 164 2.00 -20.20 9.37
CA VAL A 164 1.09 -19.85 10.48
C VAL A 164 -0.22 -19.26 9.94
N LEU A 165 -0.13 -18.39 8.93
CA LEU A 165 -1.30 -17.78 8.32
C LEU A 165 -2.13 -18.80 7.55
N SER A 166 -1.49 -19.74 6.83
CA SER A 166 -2.16 -20.84 6.14
C SER A 166 -2.89 -21.77 7.13
N LEU A 167 -2.26 -22.09 8.25
CA LEU A 167 -2.92 -22.83 9.32
C LEU A 167 -4.10 -22.05 9.88
N GLY A 168 -3.97 -20.73 10.07
CA GLY A 168 -5.05 -19.85 10.51
C GLY A 168 -6.24 -19.81 9.57
N GLU A 169 -6.01 -19.97 8.26
CA GLU A 169 -7.09 -20.09 7.26
C GLU A 169 -7.83 -21.41 7.39
N ILE A 170 -7.09 -22.54 7.50
CA ILE A 170 -7.67 -23.88 7.69
C ILE A 170 -8.51 -23.94 8.96
N LEU A 171 -8.06 -23.32 10.04
CA LEU A 171 -8.76 -23.25 11.32
C LEU A 171 -9.90 -22.20 11.34
N GLY A 172 -10.12 -21.47 10.25
CA GLY A 172 -11.13 -20.41 10.18
C GLY A 172 -10.87 -19.25 11.14
N ILE A 173 -9.61 -19.00 11.51
CA ILE A 173 -9.19 -17.87 12.34
C ILE A 173 -8.91 -16.64 11.46
N LYS A 174 -8.31 -16.86 10.29
CA LYS A 174 -8.03 -15.86 9.26
C LYS A 174 -9.00 -16.03 8.09
N MET A 175 -9.31 -14.93 7.43
CA MET A 175 -10.12 -14.95 6.20
C MET A 175 -9.35 -15.71 5.10
N PRO A 176 -10.00 -16.64 4.39
CA PRO A 176 -9.38 -17.37 3.29
C PRO A 176 -8.85 -16.42 2.22
N GLN A 177 -7.68 -16.71 1.70
CA GLN A 177 -7.07 -16.00 0.58
C GLN A 177 -6.65 -17.03 -0.47
N ILE A 178 -6.74 -16.66 -1.75
CA ILE A 178 -6.13 -17.46 -2.81
C ILE A 178 -4.63 -17.26 -2.76
N GLN A 179 -3.93 -18.27 -3.25
CA GLN A 179 -2.47 -18.32 -3.30
C GLN A 179 -1.88 -16.98 -3.80
N GLN A 180 -1.30 -16.25 -2.88
CA GLN A 180 -0.58 -15.01 -3.15
C GLN A 180 0.89 -15.31 -3.42
N ASN A 181 1.56 -14.45 -4.19
CA ASN A 181 3.00 -14.47 -4.27
C ASN A 181 3.58 -13.99 -2.94
N TRP A 182 4.21 -14.88 -2.20
CA TRP A 182 4.87 -14.51 -0.95
C TRP A 182 6.20 -13.82 -1.23
N LEU A 183 6.17 -12.49 -1.21
CA LEU A 183 7.33 -11.64 -1.44
C LEU A 183 8.02 -11.30 -0.11
N THR A 184 9.35 -11.27 -0.12
CA THR A 184 10.12 -10.72 0.98
C THR A 184 10.17 -9.20 0.91
N THR A 185 10.61 -8.55 1.99
CA THR A 185 10.83 -7.09 1.99
C THR A 185 11.89 -6.68 0.97
N GLU A 186 12.88 -7.55 0.75
CA GLU A 186 13.95 -7.40 -0.22
C GLU A 186 13.41 -7.50 -1.65
N ASP A 187 12.55 -8.49 -1.94
CA ASP A 187 11.91 -8.65 -3.25
C ASP A 187 11.09 -7.41 -3.61
N ILE A 188 10.21 -6.96 -2.69
CA ILE A 188 9.40 -5.75 -2.89
C ILE A 188 10.30 -4.52 -3.11
N GLY A 189 11.39 -4.40 -2.34
CA GLY A 189 12.36 -3.31 -2.52
C GLY A 189 13.04 -3.34 -3.88
N SER A 190 13.37 -4.53 -4.39
CA SER A 190 13.97 -4.72 -5.71
C SER A 190 12.99 -4.38 -6.84
N ILE A 191 11.74 -4.83 -6.74
CA ILE A 191 10.66 -4.52 -7.70
C ILE A 191 10.42 -3.00 -7.73
N LEU A 192 10.32 -2.33 -6.57
CA LEU A 192 10.21 -0.87 -6.51
C LEU A 192 11.38 -0.16 -7.18
N SER A 193 12.61 -0.66 -6.97
CA SER A 193 13.82 -0.09 -7.59
C SER A 193 13.83 -0.28 -9.11
N LEU A 194 13.41 -1.44 -9.62
CA LEU A 194 13.27 -1.69 -11.06
C LEU A 194 12.23 -0.77 -11.71
N ALA A 195 11.15 -0.49 -10.98
CA ALA A 195 10.11 0.45 -11.41
C ALA A 195 10.48 1.94 -11.18
N ASP A 196 11.75 2.29 -10.99
CA ASP A 196 12.24 3.65 -10.73
C ASP A 196 11.66 4.33 -9.48
N PHE A 197 11.45 3.56 -8.40
CA PHE A 197 11.13 4.08 -7.08
C PHE A 197 12.27 3.84 -6.09
N GLU A 198 12.60 4.85 -5.29
CA GLU A 198 13.58 4.74 -4.19
C GLU A 198 12.86 4.42 -2.89
N VAL A 199 13.22 3.33 -2.23
CA VAL A 199 12.71 2.99 -0.90
C VAL A 199 13.39 3.87 0.14
N VAL A 200 12.63 4.81 0.72
CA VAL A 200 13.12 5.76 1.72
C VAL A 200 12.91 5.30 3.16
N LYS A 201 12.00 4.34 3.37
CA LYS A 201 11.76 3.76 4.69
C LYS A 201 11.35 2.30 4.59
N ARG A 202 11.88 1.47 5.50
CA ARG A 202 11.46 0.09 5.75
C ARG A 202 11.12 -0.07 7.22
N GLU A 203 9.99 -0.69 7.53
CA GLU A 203 9.53 -0.87 8.90
C GLU A 203 8.84 -2.22 9.05
N TRP A 204 9.00 -2.83 10.22
CA TRP A 204 8.40 -4.10 10.60
C TRP A 204 7.59 -3.88 11.87
N ARG A 205 6.36 -4.35 11.91
CA ARG A 205 5.45 -4.13 13.02
C ARG A 205 4.60 -5.36 13.30
N GLN A 206 3.97 -5.34 14.48
CA GLN A 206 3.05 -6.39 14.93
C GLN A 206 3.73 -7.75 15.11
N LEU A 207 4.55 -7.85 16.16
CA LEU A 207 5.09 -9.13 16.63
C LEU A 207 3.96 -10.05 17.12
N LEU A 208 2.98 -9.48 17.83
CA LEU A 208 1.74 -10.14 18.23
C LEU A 208 0.52 -9.41 17.66
N HIS A 209 -0.38 -10.15 17.04
CA HIS A 209 -1.59 -9.64 16.40
C HIS A 209 -2.85 -9.78 17.27
N TYR A 210 -2.70 -10.15 18.54
CA TYR A 210 -3.77 -10.23 19.55
C TYR A 210 -3.43 -9.41 20.78
N ARG A 211 -4.47 -8.95 21.50
CA ARG A 211 -4.28 -8.13 22.71
C ARG A 211 -3.69 -8.90 23.90
N PHE A 212 -4.03 -10.20 24.06
CA PHE A 212 -3.58 -11.05 25.19
C PHE A 212 -3.56 -10.33 26.54
N PHE A 213 -4.71 -9.84 27.00
CA PHE A 213 -4.84 -9.07 28.25
C PHE A 213 -3.89 -7.84 28.35
N GLY A 214 -3.52 -7.24 27.22
CA GLY A 214 -2.64 -6.08 27.17
C GLY A 214 -1.17 -6.39 26.89
N LEU A 215 -0.76 -7.67 26.92
CA LEU A 215 0.62 -8.07 26.65
C LEU A 215 1.00 -7.79 25.18
N GLY A 216 0.08 -8.00 24.22
CA GLY A 216 0.31 -7.74 22.81
C GLY A 216 0.78 -6.31 22.54
N PRO A 217 0.04 -5.26 22.96
CA PRO A 217 0.48 -3.87 22.82
C PRO A 217 1.83 -3.58 23.47
N LEU A 218 2.12 -4.13 24.65
CA LEU A 218 3.41 -3.94 25.33
C LEU A 218 4.57 -4.54 24.54
N LEU A 219 4.44 -5.78 24.08
CA LEU A 219 5.46 -6.44 23.27
C LEU A 219 5.66 -5.75 21.92
N ASN A 220 4.58 -5.33 21.27
CA ASN A 220 4.66 -4.59 20.00
C ASN A 220 5.32 -3.22 20.18
N ARG A 221 5.18 -2.58 21.34
CA ARG A 221 5.76 -1.26 21.62
C ARG A 221 7.23 -1.34 22.03
N PHE A 222 7.62 -2.29 22.87
CA PHE A 222 8.93 -2.31 23.50
C PHE A 222 9.89 -3.38 22.98
N ILE A 223 9.38 -4.52 22.52
CA ILE A 223 10.18 -5.68 22.10
C ILE A 223 10.27 -5.76 20.56
N ALA A 224 9.16 -5.57 19.86
CA ALA A 224 9.11 -5.65 18.40
C ALA A 224 10.12 -4.74 17.68
N PRO A 225 10.46 -3.52 18.17
CA PRO A 225 11.43 -2.64 17.49
C PRO A 225 12.89 -3.12 17.55
N TRP A 226 13.21 -4.10 18.37
CA TRP A 226 14.60 -4.57 18.51
C TRP A 226 15.12 -5.14 17.17
N PRO A 227 16.40 -4.87 16.80
CA PRO A 227 16.94 -5.16 15.46
C PRO A 227 16.78 -6.61 14.99
N VAL A 228 16.89 -7.58 15.89
CA VAL A 228 16.71 -9.01 15.57
C VAL A 228 15.22 -9.35 15.57
N ILE A 229 14.48 -8.90 16.58
CA ILE A 229 13.08 -9.28 16.82
C ILE A 229 12.15 -8.69 15.77
N ARG A 230 12.40 -7.45 15.29
CA ARG A 230 11.57 -6.81 14.26
C ARG A 230 11.41 -7.66 12.99
N ARG A 231 12.41 -8.51 12.65
CA ARG A 231 12.35 -9.41 11.48
C ARG A 231 11.26 -10.49 11.61
N PHE A 232 10.83 -10.77 12.84
CA PHE A 232 9.76 -11.72 13.13
C PHE A 232 8.39 -11.06 13.21
N CYS A 233 8.29 -9.75 13.00
CA CYS A 233 7.01 -9.07 12.94
C CYS A 233 6.20 -9.52 11.74
N LEU A 234 4.87 -9.56 11.92
CA LEU A 234 3.91 -10.04 10.93
C LEU A 234 3.80 -9.10 9.72
N ARG A 235 3.93 -7.79 9.94
CA ARG A 235 3.63 -6.74 8.96
C ARG A 235 4.89 -6.01 8.52
N ASN A 236 5.09 -5.89 7.22
CA ASN A 236 6.15 -5.11 6.58
C ASN A 236 5.55 -3.87 5.94
N TYR A 237 6.26 -2.75 6.05
CA TYR A 237 5.91 -1.49 5.38
C TYR A 237 7.13 -0.94 4.66
N LEU A 238 6.96 -0.65 3.38
CA LEU A 238 7.94 0.07 2.58
C LEU A 238 7.32 1.40 2.16
N VAL A 239 8.06 2.47 2.35
CA VAL A 239 7.70 3.79 1.82
C VAL A 239 8.71 4.12 0.75
N ALA A 240 8.22 4.42 -0.45
CA ALA A 240 9.05 4.74 -1.59
C ALA A 240 8.67 6.11 -2.18
N ARG A 241 9.58 6.70 -2.94
CA ARG A 241 9.35 7.91 -3.73
C ARG A 241 9.74 7.67 -5.17
N PRO A 242 9.08 8.31 -6.16
CA PRO A 242 9.46 8.20 -7.55
C PRO A 242 10.83 8.86 -7.79
N LEU A 243 11.67 8.22 -8.60
CA LEU A 243 12.95 8.77 -9.05
C LEU A 243 12.81 9.54 -10.37
N ARG A 244 11.79 9.24 -11.18
CA ARG A 244 11.57 9.94 -12.44
C ARG A 244 11.22 11.39 -12.20
N ASN A 245 12.08 12.28 -12.71
CA ASN A 245 11.78 13.70 -12.72
C ASN A 245 10.81 14.00 -13.85
N THR A 246 9.58 14.30 -13.50
CA THR A 246 8.55 14.74 -14.46
C THR A 246 8.74 16.19 -14.89
N THR A 247 9.63 16.94 -14.24
CA THR A 247 9.95 18.35 -14.55
C THR A 247 11.41 18.49 -14.94
N GLN A 248 11.69 18.69 -16.22
CA GLN A 248 12.99 19.17 -16.72
C GLN A 248 13.09 20.69 -16.51
N GLY A 249 13.25 21.13 -15.27
CA GLY A 249 13.56 22.52 -14.94
C GLY A 249 15.05 22.70 -14.59
N PRO A 250 15.61 23.91 -14.64
CA PRO A 250 16.95 24.14 -14.18
C PRO A 250 17.08 23.75 -12.70
N ARG A 251 18.03 22.88 -12.41
CA ARG A 251 18.28 22.40 -11.04
C ARG A 251 19.28 23.32 -10.38
N SER A 252 18.97 23.80 -9.16
CA SER A 252 19.95 24.44 -8.29
C SER A 252 20.44 23.41 -7.26
N ALA A 253 21.72 23.40 -6.99
CA ALA A 253 22.33 22.61 -5.95
C ALA A 253 22.96 23.51 -4.92
N THR A 254 22.71 23.30 -3.64
CA THR A 254 23.42 23.95 -2.53
C THR A 254 24.44 22.98 -1.98
N VAL A 255 25.71 23.31 -2.09
CA VAL A 255 26.79 22.52 -1.50
C VAL A 255 27.12 23.11 -0.12
N LEU A 256 26.89 22.35 0.94
CA LEU A 256 27.25 22.74 2.30
C LEU A 256 28.62 22.11 2.63
N VAL A 257 29.65 22.96 2.77
CA VAL A 257 30.98 22.55 3.19
C VAL A 257 31.17 22.97 4.64
N PRO A 258 31.26 22.04 5.62
CA PRO A 258 31.56 22.40 6.99
C PRO A 258 33.03 22.85 7.11
N CYS A 259 33.26 24.16 7.26
CA CYS A 259 34.57 24.72 7.39
C CYS A 259 34.83 25.22 8.83
N ARG A 260 35.94 24.76 9.42
CA ARG A 260 36.44 25.28 10.69
C ARG A 260 37.93 25.63 10.52
N ASN A 261 38.28 26.91 10.51
CA ASN A 261 39.63 27.43 10.32
C ASN A 261 40.28 27.09 8.97
N GLU A 262 39.45 26.92 7.92
CA GLU A 262 39.86 26.49 6.56
C GLU A 262 39.94 27.67 5.57
N ARG A 263 40.31 28.85 6.03
CA ARG A 263 40.29 30.09 5.22
C ARG A 263 41.07 29.97 3.89
N GLY A 264 42.16 29.19 3.86
CA GLY A 264 42.95 28.98 2.64
C GLY A 264 42.37 27.98 1.64
N ASN A 265 41.37 27.16 2.05
CA ASN A 265 40.83 26.08 1.23
C ASN A 265 39.44 26.41 0.65
N ILE A 266 38.80 27.50 1.11
CA ILE A 266 37.44 27.88 0.65
C ILE A 266 37.47 28.36 -0.80
N GLU A 267 38.42 29.21 -1.17
CA GLU A 267 38.50 29.80 -2.50
C GLU A 267 38.75 28.76 -3.63
N PRO A 268 39.61 27.75 -3.45
CA PRO A 268 39.76 26.66 -4.41
C PRO A 268 38.55 25.76 -4.56
N LEU A 269 37.72 25.63 -3.53
CA LEU A 269 36.48 24.80 -3.53
C LEU A 269 35.30 25.50 -4.21
N ALA A 270 35.37 26.85 -4.34
CA ALA A 270 34.31 27.66 -4.96
C ALA A 270 34.49 27.86 -6.47
N ARG A 271 35.63 27.41 -7.04
CA ARG A 271 35.95 27.43 -8.48
C ARG A 271 35.62 26.09 -9.12
#